data_95aa1292d654ed5c40c39f95ee1e9a4b
#
_entry.id   95aa1292d654ed5c40c39f95ee1e9a4b
#
_cell.length_a   1.000
_cell.length_b   1.000
_cell.length_c   1.000
_cell.angle_alpha   90.00
_cell.angle_beta   90.00
_cell.angle_gamma   90.00
#
_symmetry.space_group_name_H-M   'P 1'
#
loop_
_entity.id
_entity.type
_entity.pdbx_description
1 polymer ?
#
loop_
_entity_poly.entity_id
_entity_poly.type
_entity_poly.pdbx_seq_one_letter_code
_entity_poly.pdbx_strand_id
1 'polypeptide(L)'
;MSDENTLSIQSLARQNVRELTPYQSARRLGGNGDVWLNANEYAIAPQFELTAQTFNRYPECQPALVINRYAAYAGVDPEQVLVSRGADEGIELLIRAFCEPGKDAILYCPPTYGMYSVSAETIGVEGRTVAAKADWSLDLPAIEAALGGVKLVYICSPNNPTGNVIRPDELRAVLDMTRGRAIVAIDEAYIEFCPQATVTGWLQEYPHLAVLRTLSKAFALAGLRCGFTIANSELIALLMKVIAPYPLSTPVADIAAQALSPEGLAIMRQRVTDVTQNREWLLAELRKCDCVEQVFTSETNYVLARFTASSAVFKNLWDQGIILRDQNKQPGLSGCLRITIGTRQELQRVIDALQPLPGANAPLIQQNSPRKEHM
;
A
#
# COMPACT_ATOMS: atom_id res chain seq x y z
N MET A 1 12.04 54.27 10.12
CA MET A 1 12.82 53.01 9.89
C MET A 1 11.79 51.98 9.50
N SER A 2 11.83 51.62 8.25
CA SER A 2 10.85 50.76 7.58
C SER A 2 11.03 49.33 8.04
N ASP A 3 10.08 48.81 8.80
CA ASP A 3 9.89 47.36 8.89
C ASP A 3 9.50 46.89 7.47
N GLU A 4 10.47 46.40 6.72
CA GLU A 4 10.24 45.61 5.52
C GLU A 4 9.51 44.34 5.96
N ASN A 5 8.22 44.35 5.75
CA ASN A 5 7.33 43.23 5.91
C ASN A 5 7.74 42.18 4.85
N THR A 6 8.81 41.45 5.13
CA THR A 6 9.29 40.40 4.25
C THR A 6 8.28 39.29 4.29
N LEU A 7 7.33 39.33 3.34
CA LEU A 7 6.33 38.28 3.15
C LEU A 7 7.05 36.94 3.05
N SER A 8 6.89 36.09 4.05
CA SER A 8 7.45 34.72 4.02
C SER A 8 6.82 33.97 2.85
N ILE A 9 7.62 33.25 2.05
CA ILE A 9 7.11 32.37 0.98
C ILE A 9 6.06 31.41 1.53
N GLN A 10 6.18 30.99 2.79
CA GLN A 10 5.18 30.14 3.44
C GLN A 10 3.79 30.81 3.49
N SER A 11 3.70 32.14 3.63
CA SER A 11 2.42 32.86 3.66
C SER A 11 1.68 32.81 2.31
N LEU A 12 2.41 32.58 1.21
CA LEU A 12 1.85 32.46 -0.14
C LEU A 12 1.30 31.06 -0.43
N ALA A 13 1.68 30.05 0.35
CA ALA A 13 1.17 28.70 0.16
C ALA A 13 -0.30 28.58 0.64
N ARG A 14 -1.05 27.66 0.01
CA ARG A 14 -2.41 27.32 0.46
C ARG A 14 -2.38 26.87 1.92
N GLN A 15 -3.41 27.21 2.70
CA GLN A 15 -3.48 26.89 4.12
C GLN A 15 -3.32 25.40 4.38
N ASN A 16 -4.08 24.55 3.68
CA ASN A 16 -3.96 23.10 3.83
C ASN A 16 -2.54 22.59 3.55
N VAL A 17 -1.81 23.17 2.59
CA VAL A 17 -0.42 22.78 2.29
C VAL A 17 0.54 23.17 3.41
N ARG A 18 0.31 24.32 4.06
CA ARG A 18 1.13 24.74 5.22
C ARG A 18 0.95 23.83 6.44
N GLU A 19 -0.25 23.25 6.57
CA GLU A 19 -0.62 22.38 7.69
C GLU A 19 -0.29 20.91 7.44
N LEU A 20 0.06 20.53 6.19
CA LEU A 20 0.38 19.15 5.84
C LEU A 20 1.62 18.63 6.57
N THR A 21 1.50 17.42 7.11
CA THR A 21 2.65 16.64 7.53
C THR A 21 3.12 15.78 6.33
N PRO A 22 4.38 15.90 5.91
CA PRO A 22 4.90 15.11 4.80
C PRO A 22 4.75 13.61 5.05
N TYR A 23 4.29 12.88 4.04
CA TYR A 23 4.13 11.43 4.13
C TYR A 23 5.45 10.74 4.52
N GLN A 24 5.39 9.92 5.56
CA GLN A 24 6.50 9.13 6.04
C GLN A 24 6.60 7.81 5.27
N SER A 25 7.19 7.87 4.07
CA SER A 25 7.43 6.67 3.27
C SER A 25 8.40 5.72 3.97
N ALA A 26 8.39 4.45 3.56
CA ALA A 26 9.32 3.45 4.10
C ALA A 26 10.80 3.87 3.93
N ARG A 27 11.14 4.55 2.83
CA ARG A 27 12.51 5.04 2.58
C ARG A 27 12.88 6.27 3.40
N ARG A 28 11.91 7.16 3.71
CA ARG A 28 12.16 8.33 4.57
C ARG A 28 12.46 7.97 6.02
N LEU A 29 12.05 6.81 6.50
CA LEU A 29 12.42 6.33 7.84
C LEU A 29 13.92 6.10 7.95
N GLY A 30 14.63 5.99 6.82
CA GLY A 30 16.07 5.76 6.79
C GLY A 30 16.44 4.36 7.27
N GLY A 31 17.66 4.24 7.77
CA GLY A 31 18.26 3.01 8.26
C GLY A 31 19.50 2.66 7.43
N ASN A 32 20.48 2.03 8.07
CA ASN A 32 21.70 1.53 7.45
C ASN A 32 21.66 0.00 7.35
N GLY A 33 20.44 -0.57 7.22
CA GLY A 33 20.25 -2.00 7.15
C GLY A 33 20.59 -2.59 5.79
N ASP A 34 20.79 -3.89 5.76
CA ASP A 34 21.01 -4.70 4.57
C ASP A 34 19.80 -5.61 4.26
N VAL A 35 18.85 -5.75 5.19
CA VAL A 35 17.61 -6.51 5.04
C VAL A 35 16.41 -5.55 5.11
N TRP A 36 15.75 -5.30 3.96
CA TRP A 36 14.68 -4.32 3.83
C TRP A 36 13.31 -4.99 3.70
N LEU A 37 12.61 -5.15 4.81
CA LEU A 37 11.31 -5.82 4.89
C LEU A 37 10.17 -4.85 5.29
N ASN A 38 10.26 -3.59 4.88
CA ASN A 38 9.38 -2.50 5.35
C ASN A 38 8.44 -1.91 4.29
N ALA A 39 8.65 -2.20 2.98
CA ALA A 39 7.93 -1.54 1.89
C ALA A 39 7.11 -2.50 0.99
N ASN A 40 6.98 -3.76 1.36
CA ASN A 40 6.29 -4.79 0.57
C ASN A 40 6.88 -4.90 -0.85
N GLU A 41 8.20 -4.74 -0.95
CA GLU A 41 8.97 -4.93 -2.19
C GLU A 41 9.36 -6.41 -2.35
N TYR A 42 9.58 -6.85 -3.58
CA TYR A 42 10.19 -8.15 -3.83
C TYR A 42 11.71 -8.07 -3.57
N ALA A 43 12.27 -9.10 -2.93
CA ALA A 43 13.65 -9.05 -2.44
C ALA A 43 14.71 -9.05 -3.53
N ILE A 44 14.40 -9.60 -4.72
CA ILE A 44 15.36 -9.77 -5.82
C ILE A 44 14.97 -8.86 -6.97
N ALA A 45 15.92 -8.00 -7.40
CA ALA A 45 15.70 -7.11 -8.54
C ALA A 45 15.55 -7.91 -9.85
N PRO A 46 14.47 -7.69 -10.63
CA PRO A 46 14.34 -8.26 -11.96
C PRO A 46 15.31 -7.58 -12.93
N GLN A 47 15.74 -8.32 -13.95
CA GLN A 47 16.56 -7.79 -15.04
C GLN A 47 15.71 -7.58 -16.28
N PHE A 48 15.87 -6.43 -16.92
CA PHE A 48 15.23 -6.07 -18.18
C PHE A 48 16.25 -5.38 -19.09
N GLU A 49 16.08 -5.55 -20.38
CA GLU A 49 16.84 -4.81 -21.39
C GLU A 49 15.94 -3.75 -22.02
N LEU A 50 16.46 -2.53 -22.19
CA LEU A 50 15.74 -1.48 -22.90
C LEU A 50 15.82 -1.74 -24.40
N THR A 51 14.67 -1.95 -25.03
CA THR A 51 14.56 -2.17 -26.48
C THR A 51 14.18 -0.89 -27.22
N ALA A 52 13.50 0.05 -26.53
CA ALA A 52 13.11 1.33 -27.11
C ALA A 52 14.32 2.28 -27.25
N GLN A 53 14.39 3.00 -28.37
CA GLN A 53 15.50 3.91 -28.70
C GLN A 53 15.07 5.34 -28.98
N THR A 54 13.79 5.66 -28.88
CA THR A 54 13.21 6.97 -29.26
C THR A 54 13.10 7.92 -28.08
N PHE A 55 14.17 8.07 -27.27
CA PHE A 55 14.14 8.92 -26.06
C PHE A 55 14.08 10.43 -26.35
N ASN A 56 14.29 10.85 -27.57
CA ASN A 56 14.19 12.23 -28.03
C ASN A 56 12.76 12.65 -28.40
N ARG A 57 11.76 11.79 -28.25
CA ARG A 57 10.36 12.04 -28.54
C ARG A 57 9.49 11.79 -27.30
N TYR A 58 8.40 12.54 -27.20
CA TYR A 58 7.39 12.27 -26.19
C TYR A 58 6.75 10.89 -26.45
N PRO A 59 6.49 10.10 -25.38
CA PRO A 59 5.79 8.83 -25.51
C PRO A 59 4.30 9.02 -25.78
N GLU A 60 3.61 7.94 -26.06
CA GLU A 60 2.15 7.91 -26.06
C GLU A 60 1.61 8.18 -24.64
N CYS A 61 0.49 8.93 -24.55
CA CYS A 61 -0.19 9.17 -23.27
C CYS A 61 -0.59 7.85 -22.58
N GLN A 62 -1.15 6.93 -23.37
CA GLN A 62 -1.54 5.58 -22.93
C GLN A 62 -0.90 4.58 -23.91
N PRO A 63 0.28 4.01 -23.59
CA PRO A 63 1.01 3.12 -24.50
C PRO A 63 0.19 1.90 -24.88
N ALA A 64 -0.22 1.79 -26.13
CA ALA A 64 -1.18 0.79 -26.62
C ALA A 64 -0.76 -0.64 -26.30
N LEU A 65 0.54 -0.96 -26.42
CA LEU A 65 1.04 -2.29 -26.11
C LEU A 65 0.88 -2.66 -24.63
N VAL A 66 1.11 -1.70 -23.71
CA VAL A 66 0.94 -1.90 -22.27
C VAL A 66 -0.54 -2.08 -21.95
N ILE A 67 -1.41 -1.22 -22.47
CA ILE A 67 -2.85 -1.27 -22.27
C ILE A 67 -3.41 -2.62 -22.75
N ASN A 68 -3.11 -3.03 -23.99
CA ASN A 68 -3.63 -4.26 -24.57
C ASN A 68 -3.18 -5.51 -23.79
N ARG A 69 -1.88 -5.57 -23.41
CA ARG A 69 -1.37 -6.69 -22.61
C ARG A 69 -1.97 -6.73 -21.22
N TYR A 70 -2.14 -5.56 -20.58
CA TYR A 70 -2.73 -5.51 -19.25
C TYR A 70 -4.23 -5.85 -19.27
N ALA A 71 -4.97 -5.35 -20.25
CA ALA A 71 -6.38 -5.67 -20.45
C ALA A 71 -6.58 -7.19 -20.64
N ALA A 72 -5.79 -7.81 -21.51
CA ALA A 72 -5.79 -9.26 -21.70
C ALA A 72 -5.46 -10.03 -20.40
N TYR A 73 -4.48 -9.55 -19.62
CA TYR A 73 -4.12 -10.12 -18.32
C TYR A 73 -5.25 -9.99 -17.28
N ALA A 74 -5.90 -8.83 -17.23
CA ALA A 74 -6.96 -8.52 -16.27
C ALA A 74 -8.34 -9.09 -16.69
N GLY A 75 -8.49 -9.58 -17.93
CA GLY A 75 -9.73 -10.10 -18.46
C GLY A 75 -10.80 -9.03 -18.72
N VAL A 76 -10.36 -7.83 -19.19
CA VAL A 76 -11.22 -6.67 -19.47
C VAL A 76 -10.91 -6.09 -20.86
N ASP A 77 -11.76 -5.17 -21.32
CA ASP A 77 -11.50 -4.48 -22.59
C ASP A 77 -10.41 -3.38 -22.44
N PRO A 78 -9.59 -3.11 -23.47
CA PRO A 78 -8.57 -2.07 -23.43
C PRO A 78 -9.12 -0.68 -23.05
N GLU A 79 -10.35 -0.34 -23.44
CA GLU A 79 -11.00 0.91 -23.10
C GLU A 79 -11.38 1.06 -21.62
N GLN A 80 -11.34 -0.05 -20.87
CA GLN A 80 -11.57 -0.10 -19.44
C GLN A 80 -10.28 0.06 -18.62
N VAL A 81 -9.14 0.28 -19.24
CA VAL A 81 -7.82 0.34 -18.60
C VAL A 81 -7.18 1.71 -18.80
N LEU A 82 -6.70 2.30 -17.70
CA LEU A 82 -5.85 3.50 -17.72
C LEU A 82 -4.55 3.16 -17.02
N VAL A 83 -3.41 3.43 -17.66
CA VAL A 83 -2.08 3.29 -17.04
C VAL A 83 -1.63 4.61 -16.43
N SER A 84 -0.98 4.56 -15.26
CA SER A 84 -0.53 5.71 -14.48
C SER A 84 0.80 5.45 -13.76
N ARG A 85 1.38 6.50 -13.14
CA ARG A 85 2.65 6.43 -12.38
C ARG A 85 2.49 5.69 -11.04
N GLY A 86 2.11 4.42 -11.11
CA GLY A 86 1.72 3.59 -9.97
C GLY A 86 0.25 3.79 -9.58
N ALA A 87 -0.25 2.91 -8.71
CA ALA A 87 -1.61 3.02 -8.18
C ALA A 87 -1.84 4.32 -7.39
N ASP A 88 -0.79 4.91 -6.82
CA ASP A 88 -0.87 6.18 -6.09
C ASP A 88 -1.39 7.33 -6.98
N GLU A 89 -0.94 7.41 -8.24
CA GLU A 89 -1.50 8.39 -9.18
C GLU A 89 -2.96 8.06 -9.53
N GLY A 90 -3.33 6.78 -9.62
CA GLY A 90 -4.73 6.37 -9.80
C GLY A 90 -5.63 6.84 -8.65
N ILE A 91 -5.15 6.74 -7.40
CA ILE A 91 -5.83 7.31 -6.22
C ILE A 91 -6.03 8.81 -6.40
N GLU A 92 -4.97 9.55 -6.72
CA GLU A 92 -5.03 11.00 -6.90
C GLU A 92 -5.97 11.42 -8.06
N LEU A 93 -5.90 10.73 -9.19
CA LEU A 93 -6.73 11.02 -10.37
C LEU A 93 -8.22 10.86 -10.07
N LEU A 94 -8.61 9.84 -9.31
CA LEU A 94 -9.99 9.66 -8.88
C LEU A 94 -10.45 10.83 -8.01
N ILE A 95 -9.65 11.26 -7.04
CA ILE A 95 -9.99 12.42 -6.19
C ILE A 95 -10.12 13.68 -7.04
N ARG A 96 -9.18 13.94 -7.95
CA ARG A 96 -9.18 15.12 -8.84
C ARG A 96 -10.36 15.15 -9.81
N ALA A 97 -10.86 13.98 -10.23
CA ALA A 97 -11.97 13.87 -11.18
C ALA A 97 -13.35 13.97 -10.51
N PHE A 98 -13.49 13.50 -9.25
CA PHE A 98 -14.81 13.33 -8.64
C PHE A 98 -15.06 14.16 -7.39
N CYS A 99 -14.04 14.80 -6.78
CA CYS A 99 -14.19 15.54 -5.53
C CYS A 99 -13.84 17.02 -5.71
N GLU A 100 -14.76 17.92 -5.34
CA GLU A 100 -14.50 19.35 -5.23
C GLU A 100 -13.82 19.66 -3.88
N PRO A 101 -12.62 20.29 -3.89
CA PRO A 101 -11.94 20.68 -2.65
C PRO A 101 -12.80 21.58 -1.77
N GLY A 102 -12.80 21.34 -0.45
CA GLY A 102 -13.57 22.11 0.53
C GLY A 102 -15.08 21.86 0.51
N LYS A 103 -15.59 20.95 -0.33
CA LYS A 103 -17.02 20.64 -0.43
C LYS A 103 -17.32 19.15 -0.29
N ASP A 104 -16.57 18.32 -1.00
CA ASP A 104 -16.79 16.88 -1.04
C ASP A 104 -15.81 16.14 -0.13
N ALA A 105 -16.11 14.88 0.17
CA ALA A 105 -15.30 14.01 0.98
C ALA A 105 -14.96 12.70 0.27
N ILE A 106 -13.83 12.10 0.65
CA ILE A 106 -13.57 10.68 0.46
C ILE A 106 -13.87 9.93 1.76
N LEU A 107 -14.15 8.62 1.66
CA LEU A 107 -14.30 7.72 2.80
C LEU A 107 -13.33 6.55 2.67
N TYR A 108 -12.70 6.14 3.76
CA TYR A 108 -11.86 4.93 3.84
C TYR A 108 -11.92 4.31 5.23
N CYS A 109 -11.50 3.03 5.36
CA CYS A 109 -11.71 2.22 6.56
C CYS A 109 -10.36 1.84 7.22
N PRO A 110 -9.83 2.66 8.18
CA PRO A 110 -8.62 2.32 8.92
C PRO A 110 -8.80 1.08 9.83
N PRO A 111 -7.72 0.30 10.11
CA PRO A 111 -6.36 0.48 9.60
C PRO A 111 -6.26 0.10 8.12
N THR A 112 -5.73 0.99 7.29
CA THR A 112 -5.61 0.77 5.85
C THR A 112 -4.47 1.60 5.25
N TYR A 113 -4.34 1.63 3.92
CA TYR A 113 -3.28 2.33 3.22
C TYR A 113 -3.37 3.85 3.40
N GLY A 114 -2.28 4.47 3.88
CA GLY A 114 -2.28 5.89 4.26
C GLY A 114 -2.31 6.88 3.10
N MET A 115 -2.09 6.46 1.85
CA MET A 115 -2.09 7.40 0.72
C MET A 115 -3.47 7.95 0.39
N TYR A 116 -4.54 7.31 0.81
CA TYR A 116 -5.90 7.85 0.62
C TYR A 116 -6.05 9.20 1.33
N SER A 117 -5.69 9.26 2.63
CA SER A 117 -5.74 10.51 3.39
C SER A 117 -4.75 11.54 2.85
N VAL A 118 -3.51 11.13 2.59
CA VAL A 118 -2.46 12.04 2.10
C VAL A 118 -2.84 12.70 0.77
N SER A 119 -3.39 11.94 -0.17
CA SER A 119 -3.83 12.46 -1.45
C SER A 119 -5.02 13.42 -1.29
N ALA A 120 -6.01 13.07 -0.45
CA ALA A 120 -7.16 13.92 -0.18
C ALA A 120 -6.74 15.24 0.49
N GLU A 121 -5.95 15.18 1.55
CA GLU A 121 -5.42 16.35 2.27
C GLU A 121 -4.60 17.26 1.33
N THR A 122 -3.75 16.68 0.47
CA THR A 122 -2.94 17.44 -0.49
C THR A 122 -3.82 18.23 -1.47
N ILE A 123 -4.91 17.65 -1.93
CA ILE A 123 -5.86 18.29 -2.83
C ILE A 123 -6.76 19.29 -2.08
N GLY A 124 -7.01 19.07 -0.80
CA GLY A 124 -7.91 19.86 0.06
C GLY A 124 -9.32 19.27 0.10
N VAL A 125 -9.43 17.96 -0.03
CA VAL A 125 -10.66 17.18 0.10
C VAL A 125 -10.73 16.56 1.50
N GLU A 126 -11.92 16.55 2.11
CA GLU A 126 -12.12 15.93 3.42
C GLU A 126 -11.83 14.42 3.37
N GLY A 127 -11.01 13.92 4.29
CA GLY A 127 -10.80 12.48 4.51
C GLY A 127 -11.67 11.99 5.65
N ARG A 128 -12.77 11.30 5.36
CA ARG A 128 -13.67 10.71 6.36
C ARG A 128 -13.32 9.27 6.63
N THR A 129 -13.36 8.86 7.90
CA THR A 129 -12.97 7.51 8.30
C THR A 129 -14.10 6.78 8.99
N VAL A 130 -14.25 5.50 8.67
CA VAL A 130 -15.02 4.51 9.44
C VAL A 130 -14.07 3.38 9.77
N ALA A 131 -13.71 3.21 11.04
CA ALA A 131 -12.78 2.16 11.44
C ALA A 131 -13.35 0.77 11.12
N ALA A 132 -12.49 -0.14 10.63
CA ALA A 132 -12.84 -1.55 10.52
C ALA A 132 -13.11 -2.13 11.91
N LYS A 133 -13.95 -3.18 11.97
CA LYS A 133 -14.23 -3.91 13.21
C LYS A 133 -13.01 -4.67 13.71
N ALA A 134 -13.09 -5.24 14.90
CA ALA A 134 -11.99 -5.97 15.52
C ALA A 134 -11.53 -7.20 14.72
N ASP A 135 -12.39 -7.78 13.90
CA ASP A 135 -12.13 -8.89 12.98
C ASP A 135 -11.73 -8.42 11.57
N TRP A 136 -11.49 -7.14 11.39
CA TRP A 136 -11.17 -6.45 10.14
C TRP A 136 -12.31 -6.42 9.11
N SER A 137 -13.54 -6.81 9.48
CA SER A 137 -14.72 -6.64 8.64
C SER A 137 -15.15 -5.18 8.58
N LEU A 138 -15.91 -4.81 7.52
CA LEU A 138 -16.43 -3.46 7.36
C LEU A 138 -17.61 -3.20 8.30
N ASP A 139 -17.68 -2.00 8.89
CA ASP A 139 -18.86 -1.55 9.63
C ASP A 139 -19.86 -0.92 8.64
N LEU A 140 -20.64 -1.76 7.97
CA LEU A 140 -21.58 -1.33 6.94
C LEU A 140 -22.58 -0.27 7.40
N PRO A 141 -23.22 -0.39 8.60
CA PRO A 141 -24.11 0.65 9.11
C PRO A 141 -23.41 1.99 9.34
N ALA A 142 -22.17 1.96 9.86
CA ALA A 142 -21.40 3.18 10.08
C ALA A 142 -20.93 3.81 8.75
N ILE A 143 -20.57 2.98 7.76
CA ILE A 143 -20.24 3.46 6.40
C ILE A 143 -21.46 4.16 5.80
N GLU A 144 -22.65 3.55 5.83
CA GLU A 144 -23.88 4.14 5.28
C GLU A 144 -24.19 5.49 5.93
N ALA A 145 -24.10 5.58 7.26
CA ALA A 145 -24.32 6.81 8.01
C ALA A 145 -23.30 7.93 7.64
N ALA A 146 -22.08 7.54 7.23
CA ALA A 146 -21.02 8.47 6.88
C ALA A 146 -21.03 8.96 5.42
N LEU A 147 -21.93 8.46 4.55
CA LEU A 147 -21.92 8.76 3.11
C LEU A 147 -22.39 10.17 2.72
N GLY A 148 -22.91 10.98 3.65
CA GLY A 148 -23.36 12.35 3.34
C GLY A 148 -22.21 13.20 2.79
N GLY A 149 -22.27 13.68 1.54
CA GLY A 149 -21.22 14.47 0.88
C GLY A 149 -19.99 13.67 0.42
N VAL A 150 -19.97 12.34 0.59
CA VAL A 150 -18.91 11.48 0.07
C VAL A 150 -19.10 11.26 -1.42
N LYS A 151 -18.04 11.45 -2.21
CA LYS A 151 -17.99 11.21 -3.66
C LYS A 151 -17.12 10.01 -4.04
N LEU A 152 -16.30 9.53 -3.10
CA LEU A 152 -15.35 8.46 -3.38
C LEU A 152 -15.12 7.62 -2.11
N VAL A 153 -15.26 6.30 -2.23
CA VAL A 153 -14.98 5.34 -1.16
C VAL A 153 -13.79 4.49 -1.56
N TYR A 154 -12.73 4.43 -0.73
CA TYR A 154 -11.57 3.56 -0.93
C TYR A 154 -11.63 2.35 -0.01
N ILE A 155 -11.50 1.16 -0.57
CA ILE A 155 -11.37 -0.10 0.16
C ILE A 155 -10.17 -0.85 -0.39
N CYS A 156 -9.21 -1.17 0.47
CA CYS A 156 -8.05 -1.99 0.12
C CYS A 156 -8.38 -3.48 0.35
N SER A 157 -8.28 -4.29 -0.70
CA SER A 157 -8.54 -5.74 -0.61
C SER A 157 -7.72 -6.52 -1.63
N PRO A 158 -6.73 -7.32 -1.18
CA PRO A 158 -6.31 -7.56 0.21
C PRO A 158 -5.78 -6.31 0.91
N ASN A 159 -6.12 -6.14 2.21
CA ASN A 159 -5.88 -4.89 2.93
C ASN A 159 -4.45 -4.75 3.45
N ASN A 160 -3.89 -3.56 3.32
CA ASN A 160 -2.61 -3.17 3.91
C ASN A 160 -2.87 -2.23 5.12
N PRO A 161 -2.46 -2.59 6.36
CA PRO A 161 -1.42 -3.57 6.68
C PRO A 161 -1.91 -4.93 7.22
N THR A 162 -3.20 -5.18 7.30
CA THR A 162 -3.77 -6.33 8.00
C THR A 162 -3.67 -7.66 7.23
N GLY A 163 -3.56 -7.60 5.89
CA GLY A 163 -3.34 -8.76 5.02
C GLY A 163 -4.60 -9.57 4.67
N ASN A 164 -5.74 -9.25 5.26
CA ASN A 164 -7.01 -9.93 4.99
C ASN A 164 -7.66 -9.48 3.68
N VAL A 165 -8.45 -10.35 3.10
CA VAL A 165 -9.41 -10.04 2.02
C VAL A 165 -10.72 -9.59 2.64
N ILE A 166 -11.31 -8.51 2.11
CA ILE A 166 -12.67 -8.09 2.47
C ILE A 166 -13.67 -9.04 1.80
N ARG A 167 -14.68 -9.46 2.53
CA ARG A 167 -15.66 -10.42 2.02
C ARG A 167 -16.44 -9.86 0.83
N PRO A 168 -16.73 -10.68 -0.19
CA PRO A 168 -17.47 -10.24 -1.37
C PRO A 168 -18.86 -9.66 -1.06
N ASP A 169 -19.56 -10.19 -0.06
CA ASP A 169 -20.87 -9.67 0.38
C ASP A 169 -20.75 -8.26 0.98
N GLU A 170 -19.69 -7.96 1.72
CA GLU A 170 -19.43 -6.62 2.25
C GLU A 170 -19.08 -5.62 1.13
N LEU A 171 -18.24 -6.02 0.16
CA LEU A 171 -17.92 -5.18 -0.99
C LEU A 171 -19.17 -4.87 -1.83
N ARG A 172 -20.03 -5.86 -2.08
CA ARG A 172 -21.30 -5.67 -2.79
C ARG A 172 -22.23 -4.74 -2.02
N ALA A 173 -22.34 -4.88 -0.70
CA ALA A 173 -23.15 -3.99 0.11
C ALA A 173 -22.68 -2.53 0.01
N VAL A 174 -21.36 -2.28 0.02
CA VAL A 174 -20.82 -0.92 -0.19
C VAL A 174 -21.14 -0.41 -1.60
N LEU A 175 -20.99 -1.24 -2.62
CA LEU A 175 -21.33 -0.87 -4.00
C LEU A 175 -22.84 -0.56 -4.14
N ASP A 176 -23.71 -1.34 -3.51
CA ASP A 176 -25.16 -1.10 -3.57
C ASP A 176 -25.57 0.20 -2.88
N MET A 177 -25.04 0.48 -1.67
CA MET A 177 -25.37 1.71 -0.93
C MET A 177 -24.79 2.99 -1.56
N THR A 178 -23.76 2.86 -2.41
CA THR A 178 -23.11 4.00 -3.09
C THR A 178 -23.63 4.24 -4.51
N ARG A 179 -24.49 3.38 -5.03
CA ARG A 179 -25.03 3.46 -6.40
C ARG A 179 -25.65 4.82 -6.68
N GLY A 180 -25.17 5.50 -7.73
CA GLY A 180 -25.63 6.84 -8.14
C GLY A 180 -25.19 7.99 -7.20
N ARG A 181 -24.33 7.71 -6.20
CA ARG A 181 -23.90 8.68 -5.18
C ARG A 181 -22.40 8.90 -5.14
N ALA A 182 -21.63 7.82 -5.19
CA ALA A 182 -20.18 7.87 -5.08
C ALA A 182 -19.51 6.78 -5.93
N ILE A 183 -18.27 7.01 -6.34
CA ILE A 183 -17.40 5.99 -6.92
C ILE A 183 -16.85 5.13 -5.78
N VAL A 184 -16.74 3.82 -6.00
CA VAL A 184 -16.05 2.90 -5.08
C VAL A 184 -14.76 2.44 -5.74
N ALA A 185 -13.63 2.75 -5.13
CA ALA A 185 -12.30 2.33 -5.58
C ALA A 185 -11.84 1.15 -4.72
N ILE A 186 -11.77 -0.03 -5.31
CA ILE A 186 -11.19 -1.22 -4.67
C ILE A 186 -9.72 -1.29 -5.04
N ASP A 187 -8.85 -1.15 -4.03
CA ASP A 187 -7.41 -1.21 -4.22
C ASP A 187 -6.95 -2.67 -4.13
N GLU A 188 -6.66 -3.23 -5.29
CA GLU A 188 -6.19 -4.60 -5.51
C GLU A 188 -4.65 -4.67 -5.69
N ALA A 189 -3.88 -3.81 -5.03
CA ALA A 189 -2.42 -3.78 -5.18
C ALA A 189 -1.72 -5.11 -4.82
N TYR A 190 -2.40 -6.03 -4.15
CA TYR A 190 -1.87 -7.34 -3.72
C TYR A 190 -2.63 -8.52 -4.33
N ILE A 191 -3.48 -8.27 -5.33
CA ILE A 191 -4.42 -9.27 -5.86
C ILE A 191 -3.74 -10.51 -6.46
N GLU A 192 -2.53 -10.37 -6.99
CA GLU A 192 -1.77 -11.47 -7.57
C GLU A 192 -1.47 -12.58 -6.55
N PHE A 193 -1.43 -12.25 -5.25
CA PHE A 193 -1.27 -13.23 -4.15
C PHE A 193 -2.58 -13.92 -3.75
N CYS A 194 -3.73 -13.40 -4.22
CA CYS A 194 -5.07 -13.92 -3.94
C CYS A 194 -6.01 -13.69 -5.15
N PRO A 195 -5.71 -14.23 -6.36
CA PRO A 195 -6.38 -13.85 -7.60
C PRO A 195 -7.88 -14.16 -7.63
N GLN A 196 -8.35 -15.10 -6.81
CA GLN A 196 -9.77 -15.43 -6.68
C GLN A 196 -10.60 -14.31 -6.03
N ALA A 197 -9.96 -13.34 -5.36
CA ALA A 197 -10.65 -12.24 -4.68
C ALA A 197 -10.88 -11.01 -5.57
N THR A 198 -10.47 -11.05 -6.85
CA THR A 198 -10.66 -9.90 -7.75
C THR A 198 -12.12 -9.57 -8.00
N VAL A 199 -12.39 -8.27 -8.09
CA VAL A 199 -13.74 -7.75 -8.40
C VAL A 199 -13.85 -7.20 -9.83
N THR A 200 -12.84 -7.38 -10.69
CA THR A 200 -12.90 -6.88 -12.09
C THR A 200 -14.09 -7.43 -12.87
N GLY A 201 -14.54 -8.65 -12.57
CA GLY A 201 -15.74 -9.23 -13.18
C GLY A 201 -17.07 -8.51 -12.84
N TRP A 202 -17.07 -7.56 -11.90
CA TRP A 202 -18.28 -6.84 -11.47
C TRP A 202 -18.47 -5.48 -12.16
N LEU A 203 -17.55 -5.06 -13.04
CA LEU A 203 -17.61 -3.76 -13.71
C LEU A 203 -18.88 -3.50 -14.53
N GLN A 204 -19.48 -4.54 -15.10
CA GLN A 204 -20.75 -4.41 -15.83
C GLN A 204 -21.94 -4.21 -14.90
N GLU A 205 -21.94 -4.86 -13.73
CA GLU A 205 -22.99 -4.75 -12.72
C GLU A 205 -22.91 -3.42 -11.95
N TYR A 206 -21.67 -2.93 -11.72
CA TYR A 206 -21.38 -1.71 -10.95
C TYR A 206 -20.56 -0.71 -11.78
N PRO A 207 -21.20 0.11 -12.62
CA PRO A 207 -20.48 1.09 -13.46
C PRO A 207 -19.67 2.14 -12.67
N HIS A 208 -19.97 2.33 -11.39
CA HIS A 208 -19.25 3.21 -10.47
C HIS A 208 -18.11 2.52 -9.69
N LEU A 209 -17.77 1.28 -10.03
CA LEU A 209 -16.61 0.57 -9.51
C LEU A 209 -15.36 0.99 -10.28
N ALA A 210 -14.29 1.30 -9.54
CA ALA A 210 -12.93 1.41 -10.04
C ALA A 210 -12.04 0.41 -9.31
N VAL A 211 -11.13 -0.26 -10.01
CA VAL A 211 -10.16 -1.19 -9.43
C VAL A 211 -8.77 -0.64 -9.65
N LEU A 212 -7.98 -0.50 -8.58
CA LEU A 212 -6.60 -0.03 -8.64
C LEU A 212 -5.64 -1.22 -8.56
N ARG A 213 -4.65 -1.26 -9.45
CA ARG A 213 -3.61 -2.30 -9.49
C ARG A 213 -2.23 -1.73 -9.78
N THR A 214 -1.17 -2.50 -9.56
CA THR A 214 0.21 -2.03 -9.70
C THR A 214 1.16 -3.14 -10.09
N LEU A 215 2.22 -2.79 -10.82
CA LEU A 215 3.37 -3.68 -11.06
C LEU A 215 4.39 -3.67 -9.89
N SER A 216 4.15 -2.87 -8.85
CA SER A 216 5.11 -2.68 -7.75
C SER A 216 5.30 -3.90 -6.86
N LYS A 217 4.33 -4.82 -6.78
CA LYS A 217 4.32 -5.92 -5.80
C LYS A 217 4.69 -7.27 -6.42
N ALA A 218 3.77 -8.02 -6.96
CA ALA A 218 4.01 -9.34 -7.54
C ALA A 218 4.97 -9.31 -8.75
N PHE A 219 4.93 -8.24 -9.54
CA PHE A 219 5.83 -8.06 -10.67
C PHE A 219 7.25 -7.61 -10.29
N ALA A 220 7.50 -7.30 -9.00
CA ALA A 220 8.81 -6.85 -8.50
C ALA A 220 9.31 -5.53 -9.12
N LEU A 221 8.41 -4.64 -9.51
CA LEU A 221 8.71 -3.40 -10.25
C LEU A 221 8.33 -2.14 -9.45
N ALA A 222 8.54 -2.14 -8.13
CA ALA A 222 8.23 -1.00 -7.28
C ALA A 222 8.93 0.31 -7.75
N GLY A 223 10.17 0.21 -8.19
CA GLY A 223 10.96 1.33 -8.72
C GLY A 223 10.52 1.82 -10.10
N LEU A 224 9.76 1.01 -10.85
CA LEU A 224 9.29 1.37 -12.20
C LEU A 224 8.17 2.42 -12.18
N ARG A 225 7.39 2.49 -11.09
CA ARG A 225 6.26 3.40 -10.94
C ARG A 225 5.21 3.21 -12.05
N CYS A 226 4.70 2.00 -12.22
CA CYS A 226 3.64 1.66 -13.17
C CYS A 226 2.46 1.01 -12.44
N GLY A 227 1.25 1.54 -12.66
CA GLY A 227 0.01 1.05 -12.09
C GLY A 227 -1.16 1.27 -13.04
N PHE A 228 -2.31 0.74 -12.68
CA PHE A 228 -3.49 0.70 -13.54
C PHE A 228 -4.74 1.04 -12.74
N THR A 229 -5.64 1.78 -13.39
CA THR A 229 -7.04 1.91 -12.98
C THR A 229 -7.89 1.15 -13.99
N ILE A 230 -8.73 0.24 -13.52
CA ILE A 230 -9.65 -0.56 -14.33
C ILE A 230 -11.06 -0.13 -13.94
N ALA A 231 -11.86 0.33 -14.89
CA ALA A 231 -13.20 0.82 -14.62
C ALA A 231 -14.06 0.79 -15.89
N ASN A 232 -15.33 1.17 -15.77
CA ASN A 232 -16.16 1.44 -16.92
C ASN A 232 -15.49 2.47 -17.86
N SER A 233 -15.63 2.32 -19.17
CA SER A 233 -14.99 3.18 -20.18
C SER A 233 -15.37 4.66 -20.04
N GLU A 234 -16.58 4.98 -19.58
CA GLU A 234 -16.98 6.37 -19.31
C GLU A 234 -16.18 6.97 -18.14
N LEU A 235 -15.91 6.18 -17.09
CA LEU A 235 -15.07 6.60 -15.98
C LEU A 235 -13.62 6.81 -16.45
N ILE A 236 -13.08 5.88 -17.23
CA ILE A 236 -11.75 6.02 -17.83
C ILE A 236 -11.64 7.29 -18.67
N ALA A 237 -12.65 7.59 -19.49
CA ALA A 237 -12.69 8.81 -20.30
C ALA A 237 -12.67 10.09 -19.44
N LEU A 238 -13.26 10.08 -18.25
CA LEU A 238 -13.15 11.20 -17.30
C LEU A 238 -11.75 11.34 -16.72
N LEU A 239 -11.10 10.22 -16.32
CA LEU A 239 -9.73 10.24 -15.83
C LEU A 239 -8.72 10.72 -16.88
N MET A 240 -8.96 10.40 -18.16
CA MET A 240 -8.16 10.88 -19.29
C MET A 240 -8.16 12.41 -19.44
N LYS A 241 -9.16 13.11 -18.91
CA LYS A 241 -9.19 14.59 -18.91
C LYS A 241 -8.29 15.24 -17.86
N VAL A 242 -7.92 14.50 -16.82
CA VAL A 242 -7.17 15.03 -15.66
C VAL A 242 -5.77 14.43 -15.49
N ILE A 243 -5.46 13.36 -16.22
CA ILE A 243 -4.12 12.76 -16.22
C ILE A 243 -3.11 13.68 -16.93
N ALA A 244 -1.84 13.60 -16.56
CA ALA A 244 -0.77 14.28 -17.28
C ALA A 244 -0.69 13.77 -18.74
N PRO A 245 -0.30 14.63 -19.72
CA PRO A 245 -0.29 14.25 -21.14
C PRO A 245 0.71 13.13 -21.46
N TYR A 246 1.75 12.94 -20.64
CA TYR A 246 2.81 11.94 -20.83
C TYR A 246 3.13 11.27 -19.46
N PRO A 247 2.22 10.45 -18.91
CA PRO A 247 2.39 9.94 -17.54
C PRO A 247 3.51 8.92 -17.41
N LEU A 248 3.71 8.08 -18.42
CA LEU A 248 4.77 7.09 -18.46
C LEU A 248 5.89 7.50 -19.41
N SER A 249 7.14 7.36 -18.96
CA SER A 249 8.28 7.49 -19.85
C SER A 249 8.45 6.24 -20.73
N THR A 250 9.11 6.40 -21.89
CA THR A 250 9.40 5.31 -22.82
C THR A 250 10.07 4.09 -22.16
N PRO A 251 11.10 4.23 -21.29
CA PRO A 251 11.68 3.07 -20.58
C PRO A 251 10.69 2.35 -19.67
N VAL A 252 9.81 3.10 -19.00
CA VAL A 252 8.77 2.50 -18.14
C VAL A 252 7.79 1.68 -18.96
N ALA A 253 7.31 2.22 -20.08
CA ALA A 253 6.39 1.52 -20.97
C ALA A 253 7.02 0.26 -21.59
N ASP A 254 8.29 0.33 -21.99
CA ASP A 254 9.05 -0.79 -22.55
C ASP A 254 9.18 -1.95 -21.54
N ILE A 255 9.65 -1.65 -20.32
CA ILE A 255 9.79 -2.66 -19.25
C ILE A 255 8.43 -3.22 -18.85
N ALA A 256 7.40 -2.36 -18.71
CA ALA A 256 6.04 -2.79 -18.37
C ALA A 256 5.50 -3.76 -19.44
N ALA A 257 5.70 -3.45 -20.72
CA ALA A 257 5.28 -4.33 -21.80
C ALA A 257 6.00 -5.69 -21.75
N GLN A 258 7.31 -5.73 -21.45
CA GLN A 258 8.06 -6.98 -21.27
C GLN A 258 7.52 -7.79 -20.07
N ALA A 259 7.29 -7.14 -18.93
CA ALA A 259 6.74 -7.79 -17.73
C ALA A 259 5.33 -8.37 -17.94
N LEU A 260 4.57 -7.81 -18.87
CA LEU A 260 3.22 -8.25 -19.23
C LEU A 260 3.20 -9.20 -20.44
N SER A 261 4.37 -9.63 -20.96
CA SER A 261 4.45 -10.70 -21.97
C SER A 261 4.07 -12.06 -21.33
N PRO A 262 3.77 -13.09 -22.14
CA PRO A 262 3.53 -14.44 -21.63
C PRO A 262 4.66 -14.94 -20.71
N GLU A 263 5.90 -14.68 -21.07
CA GLU A 263 7.10 -15.04 -20.31
C GLU A 263 7.19 -14.23 -19.01
N GLY A 264 6.94 -12.91 -19.06
CA GLY A 264 6.91 -12.03 -17.88
C GLY A 264 5.84 -12.45 -16.90
N LEU A 265 4.64 -12.80 -17.37
CA LEU A 265 3.56 -13.32 -16.55
C LEU A 265 3.90 -14.68 -15.91
N ALA A 266 4.61 -15.57 -16.62
CA ALA A 266 5.06 -16.83 -16.05
C ALA A 266 6.07 -16.61 -14.92
N ILE A 267 7.02 -15.70 -15.11
CA ILE A 267 7.98 -15.31 -14.07
C ILE A 267 7.27 -14.70 -12.84
N MET A 268 6.30 -13.83 -13.07
CA MET A 268 5.51 -13.24 -11.97
C MET A 268 4.79 -14.32 -11.17
N ARG A 269 4.14 -15.30 -11.82
CA ARG A 269 3.45 -16.40 -11.13
C ARG A 269 4.41 -17.25 -10.30
N GLN A 270 5.62 -17.50 -10.79
CA GLN A 270 6.64 -18.21 -10.02
C GLN A 270 7.03 -17.41 -8.75
N ARG A 271 7.26 -16.09 -8.88
CA ARG A 271 7.53 -15.22 -7.73
C ARG A 271 6.41 -15.23 -6.70
N VAL A 272 5.15 -15.22 -7.13
CA VAL A 272 3.98 -15.33 -6.23
C VAL A 272 4.02 -16.65 -5.48
N THR A 273 4.36 -17.76 -6.15
CA THR A 273 4.51 -19.08 -5.51
C THR A 273 5.61 -19.06 -4.44
N ASP A 274 6.78 -18.52 -4.77
CA ASP A 274 7.93 -18.45 -3.85
C ASP A 274 7.61 -17.59 -2.62
N VAL A 275 6.99 -16.42 -2.84
CA VAL A 275 6.54 -15.52 -1.76
C VAL A 275 5.51 -16.22 -0.87
N THR A 276 4.54 -16.92 -1.45
CA THR A 276 3.51 -17.64 -0.69
C THR A 276 4.14 -18.73 0.19
N GLN A 277 5.07 -19.53 -0.35
CA GLN A 277 5.79 -20.55 0.42
C GLN A 277 6.60 -19.92 1.57
N ASN A 278 7.29 -18.82 1.31
CA ASN A 278 8.05 -18.10 2.34
C ASN A 278 7.12 -17.48 3.39
N ARG A 279 5.95 -16.96 2.99
CA ARG A 279 4.93 -16.43 3.90
C ARG A 279 4.43 -17.52 4.87
N GLU A 280 4.03 -18.66 4.34
CA GLU A 280 3.54 -19.77 5.18
C GLU A 280 4.61 -20.25 6.18
N TRP A 281 5.85 -20.34 5.71
CA TRP A 281 6.96 -20.66 6.60
C TRP A 281 7.13 -19.60 7.71
N LEU A 282 7.16 -18.31 7.36
CA LEU A 282 7.31 -17.23 8.34
C LEU A 282 6.16 -17.24 9.36
N LEU A 283 4.92 -17.44 8.91
CA LEU A 283 3.75 -17.57 9.79
C LEU A 283 3.93 -18.72 10.80
N ALA A 284 4.48 -19.86 10.36
CA ALA A 284 4.73 -21.00 11.23
C ALA A 284 5.85 -20.74 12.25
N GLU A 285 6.94 -20.08 11.83
CA GLU A 285 8.07 -19.78 12.71
C GLU A 285 7.73 -18.67 13.74
N LEU A 286 7.03 -17.61 13.32
CA LEU A 286 6.60 -16.55 14.25
C LEU A 286 5.73 -17.07 15.39
N ARG A 287 4.86 -18.06 15.12
CA ARG A 287 4.02 -18.68 16.17
C ARG A 287 4.80 -19.44 17.25
N LYS A 288 6.08 -19.74 17.00
CA LYS A 288 6.98 -20.43 17.97
C LYS A 288 7.78 -19.43 18.81
N CYS A 289 7.76 -18.13 18.48
CA CYS A 289 8.54 -17.12 19.19
C CYS A 289 7.78 -16.64 20.44
N ASP A 290 8.36 -16.73 21.62
CA ASP A 290 7.76 -16.34 22.90
C ASP A 290 7.38 -14.82 22.96
N CYS A 291 8.07 -14.00 22.19
CA CYS A 291 7.79 -12.56 22.12
C CYS A 291 6.61 -12.20 21.22
N VAL A 292 6.01 -13.18 20.50
CA VAL A 292 4.88 -12.97 19.58
C VAL A 292 3.58 -13.33 20.27
N GLU A 293 2.70 -12.34 20.45
CA GLU A 293 1.37 -12.55 21.03
C GLU A 293 0.38 -13.11 20.01
N GLN A 294 0.44 -12.60 18.79
CA GLN A 294 -0.49 -12.95 17.72
C GLN A 294 0.14 -12.81 16.35
N VAL A 295 -0.12 -13.77 15.48
CA VAL A 295 0.20 -13.71 14.05
C VAL A 295 -1.09 -13.68 13.27
N PHE A 296 -1.29 -12.64 12.47
CA PHE A 296 -2.49 -12.50 11.64
C PHE A 296 -2.34 -13.28 10.33
N THR A 297 -3.43 -13.83 9.83
CA THR A 297 -3.48 -14.44 8.50
C THR A 297 -3.26 -13.38 7.43
N SER A 298 -2.62 -13.76 6.31
CA SER A 298 -2.33 -12.82 5.23
C SER A 298 -2.46 -13.48 3.87
N GLU A 299 -3.10 -12.76 2.95
CA GLU A 299 -3.20 -13.09 1.53
C GLU A 299 -2.34 -12.12 0.68
N THR A 300 -1.20 -11.67 1.23
CA THR A 300 -0.33 -10.66 0.62
C THR A 300 1.14 -11.10 0.64
N ASN A 301 2.04 -10.21 0.24
CA ASN A 301 3.49 -10.39 0.35
C ASN A 301 4.08 -9.83 1.65
N TYR A 302 3.30 -9.80 2.73
CA TYR A 302 3.74 -9.44 4.08
C TYR A 302 2.91 -10.17 5.12
N VAL A 303 3.41 -10.16 6.35
CA VAL A 303 2.73 -10.66 7.54
C VAL A 303 2.63 -9.53 8.56
N LEU A 304 1.51 -9.42 9.24
CA LEU A 304 1.34 -8.60 10.42
C LEU A 304 1.43 -9.50 11.66
N ALA A 305 2.25 -9.09 12.64
CA ALA A 305 2.36 -9.79 13.91
C ALA A 305 2.34 -8.80 15.08
N ARG A 306 1.71 -9.19 16.18
CA ARG A 306 1.69 -8.46 17.44
C ARG A 306 2.72 -9.03 18.39
N PHE A 307 3.47 -8.15 19.03
CA PHE A 307 4.58 -8.48 19.93
C PHE A 307 4.31 -7.93 21.33
N THR A 308 4.72 -8.65 22.36
CA THR A 308 4.61 -8.23 23.77
C THR A 308 5.38 -6.94 24.06
N ALA A 309 6.51 -6.74 23.36
CA ALA A 309 7.36 -5.55 23.49
C ALA A 309 7.81 -5.04 22.12
N SER A 310 6.84 -4.65 21.26
CA SER A 310 7.08 -4.31 19.85
C SER A 310 8.17 -3.26 19.63
N SER A 311 8.27 -2.25 20.49
CA SER A 311 9.31 -1.20 20.38
C SER A 311 10.71 -1.76 20.63
N ALA A 312 10.88 -2.67 21.60
CA ALA A 312 12.16 -3.31 21.88
C ALA A 312 12.53 -4.30 20.75
N VAL A 313 11.56 -5.07 20.26
CA VAL A 313 11.72 -5.96 19.11
C VAL A 313 12.11 -5.18 17.86
N PHE A 314 11.40 -4.09 17.56
CA PHE A 314 11.71 -3.22 16.43
C PHE A 314 13.14 -2.66 16.51
N LYS A 315 13.53 -2.15 17.71
CA LYS A 315 14.87 -1.63 17.91
C LYS A 315 15.94 -2.71 17.77
N ASN A 316 15.74 -3.90 18.35
CA ASN A 316 16.68 -5.01 18.24
C ASN A 316 16.93 -5.42 16.79
N LEU A 317 15.86 -5.54 15.99
CA LEU A 317 15.95 -5.86 14.56
C LEU A 317 16.65 -4.76 13.78
N TRP A 318 16.30 -3.50 14.07
CA TRP A 318 16.91 -2.33 13.45
C TRP A 318 18.42 -2.26 13.71
N ASP A 319 18.86 -2.49 14.95
CA ASP A 319 20.27 -2.49 15.35
C ASP A 319 21.07 -3.61 14.64
N GLN A 320 20.38 -4.69 14.21
CA GLN A 320 20.94 -5.80 13.43
C GLN A 320 20.80 -5.60 11.91
N GLY A 321 20.40 -4.41 11.45
CA GLY A 321 20.26 -4.09 10.02
C GLY A 321 19.00 -4.66 9.36
N ILE A 322 18.00 -5.13 10.14
CA ILE A 322 16.74 -5.67 9.65
C ILE A 322 15.64 -4.60 9.81
N ILE A 323 15.17 -4.05 8.70
CA ILE A 323 14.27 -2.91 8.69
C ILE A 323 12.83 -3.38 8.44
N LEU A 324 12.00 -3.35 9.48
CA LEU A 324 10.59 -3.67 9.43
C LEU A 324 9.71 -2.40 9.35
N ARG A 325 8.39 -2.57 9.31
CA ARG A 325 7.44 -1.46 9.37
C ARG A 325 6.65 -1.47 10.67
N ASP A 326 6.85 -0.44 11.47
CA ASP A 326 6.04 -0.21 12.67
C ASP A 326 4.62 0.23 12.29
N GLN A 327 3.61 -0.40 12.89
CA GLN A 327 2.20 -0.15 12.67
C GLN A 327 1.48 0.35 13.94
N ASN A 328 2.20 0.56 15.04
CA ASN A 328 1.65 0.93 16.35
C ASN A 328 0.71 2.14 16.33
N LYS A 329 0.91 3.07 15.38
CA LYS A 329 0.12 4.31 15.29
C LYS A 329 -1.24 4.12 14.62
N GLN A 330 -1.49 2.99 13.96
CA GLN A 330 -2.77 2.74 13.31
C GLN A 330 -3.81 2.21 14.30
N PRO A 331 -5.10 2.53 14.12
CA PRO A 331 -6.18 2.04 14.98
C PRO A 331 -6.17 0.51 15.09
N GLY A 332 -6.26 -0.01 16.32
CA GLY A 332 -6.29 -1.45 16.58
C GLY A 332 -4.96 -2.20 16.42
N LEU A 333 -3.87 -1.52 16.01
CA LEU A 333 -2.57 -2.14 15.71
C LEU A 333 -1.49 -1.87 16.76
N SER A 334 -1.87 -1.53 17.99
CA SER A 334 -0.90 -1.43 19.10
C SER A 334 -0.13 -2.75 19.23
N GLY A 335 1.20 -2.66 19.38
CA GLY A 335 2.08 -3.83 19.45
C GLY A 335 2.38 -4.48 18.10
N CYS A 336 1.89 -3.98 16.97
CA CYS A 336 2.02 -4.62 15.68
C CYS A 336 3.19 -4.11 14.85
N LEU A 337 3.94 -5.06 14.27
CA LEU A 337 4.94 -4.84 13.24
C LEU A 337 4.52 -5.59 11.97
N ARG A 338 4.70 -4.94 10.79
CA ARG A 338 4.50 -5.58 9.49
C ARG A 338 5.86 -6.00 8.92
N ILE A 339 5.94 -7.25 8.50
CA ILE A 339 7.14 -7.91 7.98
C ILE A 339 6.88 -8.24 6.51
N THR A 340 7.58 -7.61 5.59
CA THR A 340 7.55 -7.97 4.16
C THR A 340 8.14 -9.37 3.96
N ILE A 341 7.61 -10.14 3.03
CA ILE A 341 8.15 -11.45 2.69
C ILE A 341 9.37 -11.27 1.79
N GLY A 342 10.54 -11.50 2.35
CA GLY A 342 11.83 -11.52 1.68
C GLY A 342 12.23 -12.93 1.21
N THR A 343 13.53 -13.09 0.94
CA THR A 343 14.14 -14.40 0.72
C THR A 343 14.10 -15.24 2.01
N ARG A 344 14.20 -16.55 1.87
CA ARG A 344 14.27 -17.46 3.03
C ARG A 344 15.41 -17.09 3.98
N GLN A 345 16.55 -16.65 3.46
CA GLN A 345 17.70 -16.25 4.24
C GLN A 345 17.43 -14.96 5.03
N GLU A 346 16.80 -13.95 4.42
CA GLU A 346 16.41 -12.73 5.12
C GLU A 346 15.39 -12.99 6.22
N LEU A 347 14.39 -13.84 5.96
CA LEU A 347 13.38 -14.21 6.93
C LEU A 347 13.98 -15.07 8.07
N GLN A 348 14.96 -15.93 7.80
CA GLN A 348 15.68 -16.66 8.85
C GLN A 348 16.39 -15.70 9.79
N ARG A 349 17.04 -14.65 9.27
CA ARG A 349 17.67 -13.61 10.12
C ARG A 349 16.65 -12.92 11.04
N VAL A 350 15.42 -12.68 10.55
CA VAL A 350 14.34 -12.16 11.41
C VAL A 350 14.06 -13.13 12.57
N ILE A 351 13.86 -14.40 12.28
CA ILE A 351 13.55 -15.41 13.30
C ILE A 351 14.70 -15.57 14.30
N ASP A 352 15.95 -15.63 13.83
CA ASP A 352 17.13 -15.72 14.68
C ASP A 352 17.24 -14.54 15.65
N ALA A 353 16.94 -13.33 15.16
CA ALA A 353 16.96 -12.11 15.97
C ALA A 353 15.78 -12.00 16.97
N LEU A 354 14.70 -12.76 16.76
CA LEU A 354 13.56 -12.85 17.69
C LEU A 354 13.77 -13.90 18.80
N GLN A 355 14.71 -14.84 18.64
CA GLN A 355 15.02 -15.82 19.68
C GLN A 355 15.77 -15.16 20.84
N PRO A 356 15.53 -15.55 22.10
CA PRO A 356 16.29 -15.03 23.21
C PRO A 356 17.78 -15.37 23.02
N LEU A 357 18.63 -14.36 23.19
CA LEU A 357 20.07 -14.57 23.17
C LEU A 357 20.45 -15.63 24.22
N PRO A 358 21.35 -16.58 23.93
CA PRO A 358 21.81 -17.55 24.90
C PRO A 358 22.34 -16.81 26.12
N GLY A 359 21.64 -16.88 27.27
CA GLY A 359 22.00 -16.20 28.51
C GLY A 359 21.02 -15.15 29.03
N ALA A 360 19.93 -14.82 28.33
CA ALA A 360 18.95 -13.82 28.78
C ALA A 360 18.11 -14.24 30.01
N ASN A 361 18.24 -15.47 30.51
CA ASN A 361 17.62 -15.96 31.73
C ASN A 361 18.49 -15.82 32.99
N ALA A 362 19.51 -14.95 32.98
CA ALA A 362 20.21 -14.65 34.23
C ALA A 362 19.35 -13.68 35.07
N PRO A 363 18.98 -14.03 36.31
CA PRO A 363 18.23 -13.12 37.18
C PRO A 363 19.04 -11.82 37.36
N LEU A 364 18.39 -10.68 37.25
CA LEU A 364 18.95 -9.37 37.57
C LEU A 364 19.50 -9.42 39.01
N ILE A 365 20.80 -9.53 39.14
CA ILE A 365 21.46 -9.32 40.42
C ILE A 365 21.24 -7.88 40.80
N GLN A 366 20.37 -7.65 41.79
CA GLN A 366 20.21 -6.34 42.42
C GLN A 366 21.57 -5.92 42.93
N GLN A 367 22.20 -4.95 42.32
CA GLN A 367 23.36 -4.27 42.88
C GLN A 367 22.90 -3.48 44.11
N ASN A 368 23.10 -4.07 45.29
CA ASN A 368 23.00 -3.38 46.56
C ASN A 368 24.04 -2.26 46.61
N SER A 369 23.58 -1.03 46.58
CA SER A 369 24.41 0.17 46.86
C SER A 369 24.90 0.08 48.31
N PRO A 370 26.21 0.28 48.60
CA PRO A 370 26.69 0.38 49.93
C PRO A 370 26.16 1.63 50.61
N ARG A 371 25.56 1.48 51.79
CA ARG A 371 25.21 2.56 52.70
C ARG A 371 26.49 3.34 53.07
N LYS A 372 26.50 4.65 52.82
CA LYS A 372 27.48 5.55 53.44
C LYS A 372 27.08 5.72 54.89
N GLU A 373 27.86 5.15 55.79
CA GLU A 373 27.88 5.53 57.22
C GLU A 373 28.59 6.87 57.35
N HIS A 374 27.92 7.82 57.97
CA HIS A 374 28.52 9.08 58.47
C HIS A 374 29.14 8.82 59.81
N MET A 375 30.42 9.10 59.93
CA MET A 375 31.04 9.63 61.13
C MET A 375 31.74 10.93 60.82
#